data_33097953c977952145301d9ee97b18c5
#
_entry.id   33097953c977952145301d9ee97b18c5
#
_cell.length_a   1.000
_cell.length_b   1.000
_cell.length_c   1.000
_cell.angle_alpha   90.00
_cell.angle_beta   90.00
_cell.angle_gamma   90.00
#
_symmetry.space_group_name_H-M   'P 1'
#
loop_
_entity.id
_entity.type
_entity.pdbx_description
1 polymer ?
#
loop_
_entity_poly.entity_id
_entity_poly.type
_entity_poly.pdbx_seq_one_letter_code
_entity_poly.pdbx_strand_id
1 'polypeptide(L)'
;MADVDAPALPAFDGSGPTRAVPLGVVAGARSGDKGGAANVGVWVRSDDAFAWLAGALTVPEFQRLLPETAGLPVTRHVLPNLRALNFVVDGLLGAGVAYNARHDPQAKALGEWLRSRVVDVPESLLAPERRDAPSTSPQRGQQ
;
A
#
# COMPACT_ATOMS: atom_id res chain seq x y z
N MET A 1 -0.91 -17.08 -8.93
CA MET A 1 -1.81 -16.89 -7.85
C MET A 1 -1.49 -15.65 -7.06
N ALA A 2 -2.41 -14.75 -7.03
CA ALA A 2 -2.11 -13.44 -6.46
C ALA A 2 -2.23 -13.38 -4.96
N ASP A 3 -3.21 -14.07 -4.41
CA ASP A 3 -3.49 -14.01 -2.99
C ASP A 3 -3.19 -15.34 -2.35
N VAL A 4 -1.96 -15.48 -1.90
CA VAL A 4 -1.52 -16.73 -1.31
C VAL A 4 -2.00 -16.78 0.12
N ASP A 5 -2.72 -17.83 0.46
CA ASP A 5 -3.15 -18.07 1.84
C ASP A 5 -3.87 -16.88 2.43
N ALA A 6 -4.61 -16.16 1.62
CA ALA A 6 -5.33 -15.01 2.13
C ALA A 6 -6.40 -15.45 3.11
N PRO A 7 -6.36 -14.96 4.33
CA PRO A 7 -7.42 -15.28 5.28
C PRO A 7 -8.70 -14.57 4.91
N ALA A 8 -9.77 -15.01 5.50
CA ALA A 8 -11.04 -14.32 5.34
C ALA A 8 -10.92 -12.94 5.97
N LEU A 9 -11.32 -11.93 5.22
CA LEU A 9 -11.23 -10.54 5.68
C LEU A 9 -12.60 -9.96 5.80
N PRO A 10 -12.78 -9.03 6.74
CA PRO A 10 -14.06 -8.32 6.82
C PRO A 10 -14.27 -7.53 5.53
N ALA A 11 -15.50 -7.53 5.08
CA ALA A 11 -15.84 -6.75 3.90
C ALA A 11 -15.85 -5.28 4.26
N PHE A 12 -15.38 -4.45 3.35
CA PHE A 12 -15.45 -3.02 3.52
C PHE A 12 -16.68 -2.49 2.79
N ASP A 13 -17.43 -1.67 3.49
CA ASP A 13 -18.59 -1.03 2.87
C ASP A 13 -18.11 0.13 2.02
N GLY A 14 -18.09 -0.08 0.71
CA GLY A 14 -17.60 0.93 -0.20
C GLY A 14 -18.67 1.83 -0.77
N SER A 15 -19.82 1.88 -0.14
CA SER A 15 -20.94 2.62 -0.70
C SER A 15 -20.82 4.14 -0.55
N GLY A 16 -19.95 4.63 0.30
CA GLY A 16 -19.84 6.05 0.53
C GLY A 16 -19.02 6.76 -0.54
N PRO A 17 -18.92 8.08 -0.43
CA PRO A 17 -18.13 8.84 -1.38
C PRO A 17 -16.65 8.58 -1.22
N THR A 18 -15.92 8.79 -2.30
CA THR A 18 -14.48 8.66 -2.29
C THR A 18 -13.86 9.98 -2.71
N ARG A 19 -12.57 10.08 -2.42
CA ARG A 19 -11.79 11.24 -2.82
C ARG A 19 -10.49 10.74 -3.43
N ALA A 20 -10.08 11.35 -4.53
CA ALA A 20 -8.83 11.01 -5.18
C ALA A 20 -7.69 11.67 -4.43
N VAL A 21 -6.86 10.88 -3.79
CA VAL A 21 -5.72 11.39 -3.02
C VAL A 21 -4.54 10.43 -3.22
N PRO A 22 -3.32 10.89 -2.96
CA PRO A 22 -2.19 9.96 -2.97
C PRO A 22 -2.38 8.89 -1.92
N LEU A 23 -2.00 7.67 -2.27
CA LEU A 23 -2.13 6.55 -1.34
C LEU A 23 -1.45 6.84 -0.02
N GLY A 24 -0.36 7.59 -0.06
CA GLY A 24 0.40 7.91 1.15
C GLY A 24 -0.37 8.70 2.19
N VAL A 25 -1.52 9.26 1.83
CA VAL A 25 -2.36 9.95 2.81
C VAL A 25 -2.86 8.98 3.86
N VAL A 26 -3.13 7.73 3.48
CA VAL A 26 -3.71 6.75 4.40
C VAL A 26 -2.80 5.56 4.65
N ALA A 27 -1.72 5.39 3.89
CA ALA A 27 -0.91 4.19 3.99
C ALA A 27 0.57 4.53 4.04
N GLY A 28 1.31 3.73 4.80
CA GLY A 28 2.75 3.75 4.73
C GLY A 28 3.22 2.68 3.78
N ALA A 29 4.43 2.83 3.28
CA ALA A 29 5.00 1.82 2.40
C ALA A 29 6.50 1.80 2.56
N ARG A 30 7.06 0.63 2.36
CA ARG A 30 8.50 0.44 2.39
C ARG A 30 8.86 -0.60 1.35
N SER A 31 9.93 -0.37 0.65
CA SER A 31 10.32 -1.31 -0.39
C SER A 31 11.82 -1.52 -0.38
N GLY A 32 12.24 -2.61 -0.98
CA GLY A 32 13.64 -2.94 -1.06
C GLY A 32 13.88 -4.15 -1.93
N ASP A 33 15.12 -4.53 -1.96
CA ASP A 33 15.60 -5.65 -2.72
C ASP A 33 15.65 -6.88 -1.82
N LYS A 34 15.30 -8.02 -2.38
CA LYS A 34 15.38 -9.25 -1.62
C LYS A 34 15.78 -10.39 -2.56
N GLY A 35 17.08 -10.58 -2.69
CA GLY A 35 17.58 -11.70 -3.47
C GLY A 35 17.21 -11.64 -4.94
N GLY A 36 17.23 -10.47 -5.52
CA GLY A 36 16.91 -10.33 -6.94
C GLY A 36 15.48 -10.01 -7.21
N ALA A 37 14.64 -10.04 -6.19
CA ALA A 37 13.24 -9.62 -6.30
C ALA A 37 13.05 -8.32 -5.56
N ALA A 38 12.07 -7.54 -5.97
CA ALA A 38 11.69 -6.35 -5.23
C ALA A 38 10.56 -6.71 -4.27
N ASN A 39 10.56 -6.04 -3.15
CA ASN A 39 9.59 -6.29 -2.09
C ASN A 39 8.96 -4.96 -1.70
N VAL A 40 7.64 -4.90 -1.70
CA VAL A 40 6.93 -3.68 -1.35
C VAL A 40 5.90 -4.00 -0.27
N GLY A 41 6.10 -3.45 0.92
CA GLY A 41 5.14 -3.59 2.00
C GLY A 41 4.32 -2.33 2.13
N VAL A 42 3.02 -2.50 2.33
CA VAL A 42 2.07 -1.39 2.45
C VAL A 42 1.22 -1.64 3.68
N TRP A 43 1.08 -0.66 4.55
CA TRP A 43 0.31 -0.86 5.78
C TRP A 43 -0.57 0.33 6.06
N VAL A 44 -1.60 0.09 6.86
CA VAL A 44 -2.54 1.11 7.32
C VAL A 44 -2.72 0.98 8.83
N ARG A 45 -3.50 1.89 9.40
CA ARG A 45 -3.53 2.02 10.86
C ARG A 45 -4.84 1.60 11.50
N SER A 46 -5.82 1.19 10.74
CA SER A 46 -7.09 0.77 11.32
C SER A 46 -7.60 -0.44 10.60
N ASP A 47 -8.49 -1.17 11.24
CA ASP A 47 -9.08 -2.34 10.63
C ASP A 47 -9.95 -1.96 9.44
N ASP A 48 -10.67 -0.85 9.54
CA ASP A 48 -11.48 -0.41 8.40
C ASP A 48 -10.62 -0.06 7.21
N ALA A 49 -9.51 0.65 7.46
CA ALA A 49 -8.61 0.98 6.37
C ALA A 49 -7.99 -0.29 5.78
N PHE A 50 -7.72 -1.28 6.61
CA PHE A 50 -7.15 -2.51 6.09
C PHE A 50 -8.17 -3.28 5.24
N ALA A 51 -9.42 -3.34 5.66
CA ALA A 51 -10.44 -3.98 4.86
C ALA A 51 -10.54 -3.32 3.48
N TRP A 52 -10.49 -2.00 3.46
CA TRP A 52 -10.50 -1.28 2.19
C TRP A 52 -9.24 -1.58 1.38
N LEU A 53 -8.09 -1.49 2.00
CA LEU A 53 -6.82 -1.65 1.29
C LEU A 53 -6.73 -3.04 0.67
N ALA A 54 -7.11 -4.07 1.42
CA ALA A 54 -7.02 -5.43 0.93
C ALA A 54 -7.92 -5.65 -0.29
N GLY A 55 -9.06 -4.97 -0.32
CA GLY A 55 -9.95 -5.10 -1.47
C GLY A 55 -9.56 -4.22 -2.63
N ALA A 56 -8.94 -3.08 -2.35
CA ALA A 56 -8.63 -2.11 -3.39
C ALA A 56 -7.27 -2.36 -4.04
N LEU A 57 -6.28 -2.78 -3.27
CA LEU A 57 -4.93 -2.92 -3.78
C LEU A 57 -4.67 -4.38 -4.13
N THR A 58 -5.28 -4.81 -5.21
CA THR A 58 -5.05 -6.14 -5.76
C THR A 58 -3.76 -6.12 -6.57
N VAL A 59 -3.33 -7.30 -7.02
CA VAL A 59 -2.15 -7.35 -7.88
C VAL A 59 -2.35 -6.54 -9.16
N PRO A 60 -3.47 -6.67 -9.88
CA PRO A 60 -3.64 -5.83 -11.07
C PRO A 60 -3.60 -4.35 -10.75
N GLU A 61 -4.20 -3.93 -9.65
CA GLU A 61 -4.18 -2.51 -9.30
C GLU A 61 -2.78 -2.06 -8.93
N PHE A 62 -2.05 -2.90 -8.18
CA PHE A 62 -0.66 -2.61 -7.84
C PHE A 62 0.16 -2.40 -9.13
N GLN A 63 -0.03 -3.27 -10.11
CA GLN A 63 0.70 -3.16 -11.36
C GLN A 63 0.27 -1.95 -12.17
N ARG A 64 -1.00 -1.57 -12.07
CA ARG A 64 -1.47 -0.37 -12.75
C ARG A 64 -0.82 0.88 -12.16
N LEU A 65 -0.68 0.90 -10.85
CA LEU A 65 -0.07 2.05 -10.16
C LEU A 65 1.44 2.08 -10.34
N LEU A 66 2.05 0.92 -10.54
CA LEU A 66 3.49 0.82 -10.77
C LEU A 66 3.72 0.13 -12.09
N PRO A 67 3.64 0.87 -13.20
CA PRO A 67 3.77 0.24 -14.52
C PRO A 67 5.08 -0.51 -14.71
N GLU A 68 6.10 -0.16 -13.95
CA GLU A 68 7.37 -0.88 -14.01
C GLU A 68 7.21 -2.34 -13.70
N THR A 69 6.16 -2.71 -12.97
CA THR A 69 5.93 -4.09 -12.58
C THR A 69 4.99 -4.82 -13.52
N ALA A 70 4.44 -4.13 -14.50
CA ALA A 70 3.49 -4.76 -15.41
C ALA A 70 4.19 -5.86 -16.19
N GLY A 71 3.52 -7.00 -16.31
CA GLY A 71 4.09 -8.11 -17.02
C GLY A 71 5.05 -8.97 -16.22
N LEU A 72 5.37 -8.57 -15.01
CA LEU A 72 6.22 -9.35 -14.13
C LEU A 72 5.39 -10.16 -13.16
N PRO A 73 5.90 -11.31 -12.71
CA PRO A 73 5.18 -12.06 -11.67
C PRO A 73 5.16 -11.28 -10.38
N VAL A 74 3.97 -11.07 -9.85
CA VAL A 74 3.80 -10.37 -8.58
C VAL A 74 2.98 -11.26 -7.67
N THR A 75 3.47 -11.48 -6.46
CA THR A 75 2.77 -12.26 -5.44
C THR A 75 2.36 -11.32 -4.32
N ARG A 76 1.11 -11.41 -3.90
CA ARG A 76 0.59 -10.59 -2.81
C ARG A 76 0.39 -11.47 -1.58
N HIS A 77 0.96 -11.03 -0.48
CA HIS A 77 0.77 -11.66 0.82
C HIS A 77 -0.06 -10.74 1.69
N VAL A 78 -1.09 -11.29 2.31
CA VAL A 78 -1.99 -10.54 3.16
C VAL A 78 -1.62 -10.82 4.60
N LEU A 79 -1.33 -9.76 5.36
CA LEU A 79 -0.81 -9.86 6.71
C LEU A 79 -1.75 -9.13 7.66
N PRO A 80 -2.87 -9.76 8.05
CA PRO A 80 -3.90 -9.04 8.83
C PRO A 80 -3.41 -8.55 10.17
N ASN A 81 -2.55 -9.31 10.83
CA ASN A 81 -2.05 -8.91 12.14
C ASN A 81 -1.25 -7.62 12.08
N LEU A 82 -0.70 -7.32 10.93
CA LEU A 82 0.09 -6.12 10.75
C LEU A 82 -0.68 -5.05 9.99
N ARG A 83 -1.91 -5.33 9.62
CA ARG A 83 -2.70 -4.46 8.74
C ARG A 83 -1.89 -4.10 7.51
N ALA A 84 -1.27 -5.10 6.90
CA ALA A 84 -0.32 -4.88 5.82
C ALA A 84 -0.52 -5.86 4.69
N LEU A 85 -0.09 -5.43 3.52
CA LEU A 85 0.06 -6.27 2.34
C LEU A 85 1.52 -6.25 1.97
N ASN A 86 2.02 -7.37 1.44
CA ASN A 86 3.38 -7.41 0.96
C ASN A 86 3.38 -7.95 -0.46
N PHE A 87 3.97 -7.20 -1.36
CA PHE A 87 4.05 -7.57 -2.77
C PHE A 87 5.48 -7.95 -3.09
N VAL A 88 5.66 -9.12 -3.70
CA VAL A 88 6.97 -9.56 -4.16
C VAL A 88 6.95 -9.53 -5.67
N VAL A 89 7.84 -8.76 -6.26
CA VAL A 89 7.92 -8.59 -7.70
C VAL A 89 9.16 -9.29 -8.20
N ASP A 90 8.95 -10.37 -8.94
CA ASP A 90 10.07 -11.14 -9.45
C ASP A 90 10.49 -10.60 -10.81
N GLY A 91 11.79 -10.56 -11.02
CA GLY A 91 12.30 -10.19 -12.32
C GLY A 91 12.62 -8.72 -12.50
N LEU A 92 12.15 -7.87 -11.60
CA LEU A 92 12.42 -6.45 -11.74
C LEU A 92 13.91 -6.15 -11.65
N LEU A 93 14.58 -6.84 -10.76
CA LEU A 93 15.98 -6.60 -10.50
C LEU A 93 16.91 -7.66 -11.10
N GLY A 94 16.31 -8.70 -11.65
CA GLY A 94 17.11 -9.88 -11.90
C GLY A 94 17.84 -9.93 -13.22
N ALA A 95 17.44 -9.13 -14.14
CA ALA A 95 17.96 -9.31 -15.49
C ALA A 95 19.37 -8.83 -15.63
N GLY A 96 19.77 -7.90 -14.83
CA GLY A 96 21.04 -7.30 -15.10
C GLY A 96 21.92 -7.24 -13.90
N VAL A 97 22.69 -8.26 -13.73
CA VAL A 97 23.64 -8.26 -12.65
C VAL A 97 24.48 -7.00 -12.65
N ALA A 98 24.79 -6.53 -13.83
CA ALA A 98 25.62 -5.35 -13.95
C ALA A 98 24.94 -4.09 -13.45
N TYR A 99 23.67 -4.18 -13.16
CA TYR A 99 22.90 -3.00 -12.75
C TYR A 99 22.59 -2.97 -11.29
N ASN A 100 23.30 -3.71 -10.49
CA ASN A 100 22.97 -3.78 -9.08
C ASN A 100 22.90 -2.41 -8.44
N ALA A 101 23.82 -1.54 -8.79
CA ALA A 101 23.83 -0.21 -8.18
C ALA A 101 22.59 0.60 -8.56
N ARG A 102 22.06 0.34 -9.74
CA ARG A 102 20.85 1.01 -10.16
C ARG A 102 19.62 0.38 -9.58
N HIS A 103 19.63 -0.93 -9.44
CA HIS A 103 18.48 -1.64 -8.97
C HIS A 103 18.17 -1.33 -7.51
N ASP A 104 19.20 -1.15 -6.69
CA ASP A 104 18.97 -0.81 -5.29
C ASP A 104 18.14 0.44 -5.12
N PRO A 105 18.51 1.56 -5.73
CA PRO A 105 17.67 2.74 -5.60
C PRO A 105 16.27 2.54 -6.18
N GLN A 106 16.16 1.79 -7.27
CA GLN A 106 14.86 1.54 -7.86
C GLN A 106 13.97 0.74 -6.92
N ALA A 107 14.53 -0.33 -6.35
CA ALA A 107 13.75 -1.14 -5.42
C ALA A 107 13.30 -0.31 -4.23
N LYS A 108 14.17 0.53 -3.70
CA LYS A 108 13.80 1.34 -2.56
C LYS A 108 12.79 2.41 -2.91
N ALA A 109 12.81 2.87 -4.15
CA ALA A 109 11.91 3.93 -4.56
C ALA A 109 10.49 3.44 -4.82
N LEU A 110 10.29 2.14 -5.02
CA LEU A 110 8.96 1.65 -5.36
C LEU A 110 7.93 2.03 -4.31
N GLY A 111 8.30 1.95 -3.03
CA GLY A 111 7.37 2.31 -1.98
C GLY A 111 6.97 3.76 -2.05
N GLU A 112 7.93 4.64 -2.29
CA GLU A 112 7.61 6.06 -2.38
C GLU A 112 6.81 6.36 -3.65
N TRP A 113 7.14 5.70 -4.75
CA TRP A 113 6.36 5.89 -5.96
C TRP A 113 4.92 5.46 -5.74
N LEU A 114 4.73 4.30 -5.09
CA LEU A 114 3.38 3.82 -4.84
C LEU A 114 2.61 4.79 -3.97
N ARG A 115 3.23 5.32 -2.92
CA ARG A 115 2.56 6.27 -2.04
C ARG A 115 2.15 7.54 -2.77
N SER A 116 2.88 7.91 -3.80
CA SER A 116 2.59 9.14 -4.54
C SER A 116 1.44 8.97 -5.54
N ARG A 117 1.03 7.74 -5.82
CA ARG A 117 -0.02 7.50 -6.81
C ARG A 117 -1.38 7.85 -6.25
N VAL A 118 -2.18 8.47 -7.08
CA VAL A 118 -3.51 8.90 -6.69
C VAL A 118 -4.47 7.72 -6.80
N VAL A 119 -5.22 7.51 -5.75
CA VAL A 119 -6.22 6.44 -5.69
C VAL A 119 -7.49 7.01 -5.10
N ASP A 120 -8.60 6.33 -5.33
CA ASP A 120 -9.88 6.74 -4.75
C ASP A 120 -9.99 6.14 -3.36
N VAL A 121 -9.97 7.01 -2.36
CA VAL A 121 -10.01 6.59 -0.96
C VAL A 121 -11.38 6.99 -0.39
N PRO A 122 -12.07 6.06 0.28
CA PRO A 122 -13.33 6.42 0.93
C PRO A 122 -13.14 7.58 1.88
N GLU A 123 -14.02 8.56 1.79
CA GLU A 123 -13.89 9.72 2.66
C GLU A 123 -14.03 9.36 4.12
N SER A 124 -14.73 8.28 4.41
CA SER A 124 -14.87 7.84 5.78
C SER A 124 -13.52 7.46 6.40
N LEU A 125 -12.55 7.07 5.59
CA LEU A 125 -11.24 6.75 6.09
C LEU A 125 -10.39 7.99 6.29
N LEU A 126 -10.75 9.09 5.68
CA LEU A 126 -10.03 10.34 5.81
C LEU A 126 -10.56 11.17 6.98
N ALA A 127 -11.85 11.12 7.19
CA ALA A 127 -12.50 11.97 8.18
C ALA A 127 -12.11 11.67 9.62
N PRO A 128 -11.98 10.41 10.04
CA PRO A 128 -11.70 10.16 11.46
C PRO A 128 -10.41 10.77 11.94
N GLU A 129 -9.43 10.86 11.08
CA GLU A 129 -8.16 11.42 11.50
C GLU A 129 -8.28 12.88 11.85
N ARG A 130 -9.05 13.59 11.08
CA ARG A 130 -9.23 15.00 11.37
C ARG A 130 -9.98 15.20 12.66
N ARG A 131 -10.96 14.36 12.91
CA ARG A 131 -11.71 14.50 14.14
C ARG A 131 -10.87 14.21 15.36
N ASP A 132 -9.97 13.29 15.22
CA ASP A 132 -9.12 12.97 16.35
C ASP A 132 -8.11 14.06 16.61
N ALA A 133 -7.67 14.72 15.59
CA ALA A 133 -6.64 15.72 15.75
C ALA A 133 -7.07 16.86 16.63
N PRO A 134 -8.26 17.38 16.52
CA PRO A 134 -8.64 18.55 17.28
C PRO A 134 -9.02 18.23 18.71
N SER A 135 -9.41 17.17 18.96
CA SER A 135 -9.93 16.93 20.29
C SER A 135 -8.86 17.05 21.35
N THR A 136 -9.18 17.55 20.69
CA THR A 136 -8.87 17.71 21.29
C THR A 136 -8.43 18.42 21.62
N SER A 137 -8.78 18.75 21.39
CA SER A 137 -8.60 19.27 21.74
C SER A 137 -8.33 19.91 22.10
N PRO A 138 -8.34 20.20 22.25
CA PRO A 138 -8.24 20.75 22.65
C PRO A 138 -8.03 21.16 23.05
N GLN A 139 -8.18 21.29 23.09
CA GLN A 139 -8.24 21.46 23.54
C GLN A 139 -7.79 21.75 24.04
N ARG A 140 -7.89 21.95 24.15
CA ARG A 140 -7.79 22.16 24.68
C ARG A 140 -7.35 22.67 25.27
N GLY A 141 -7.23 22.80 25.29
CA GLY A 141 -7.24 23.22 25.91
C GLY A 141 -6.94 23.84 26.20
N GLN A 142 -7.17 24.14 26.06
CA GLN A 142 -7.18 24.58 26.36
C GLN A 142 -7.07 24.86 26.77
N GLN A 143 -7.11 25.00 26.83
CA GLN A 143 -7.41 25.13 27.24
C GLN A 143 -7.27 25.20 27.57
#